data_fd66b59f9f2f6f89b66d7c5a0aa6d4f0
#
_entry.id   fd66b59f9f2f6f89b66d7c5a0aa6d4f0
#
_cell.length_a   1.000
_cell.length_b   1.000
_cell.length_c   1.000
_cell.angle_alpha   90.00
_cell.angle_beta   90.00
_cell.angle_gamma   90.00
#
_symmetry.space_group_name_H-M   'P 1'
#
loop_
_entity.id
_entity.type
_entity.pdbx_description
1 polymer ?
#
loop_
_entity_poly.entity_id
_entity_poly.type
_entity_poly.pdbx_seq_one_letter_code
_entity_poly.pdbx_strand_id
1 'polypeptide(L)'
;MCIKFNDEYYMKLAYKYAKLAYEKDEVPVGAVIVKNNIVLAKSYNLVETLTDVTAHAEMISITSATNKINSKYLIDCTLYVTLEPCVMCFEALIMSRISKIVYSVSDPKKGGISTQLKKKHKILISSGILQKKSLDLIQRFFKKKRIKFF
;
A
#
# COMPACT_ATOMS: atom_id res chain seq x y z
N MET A 1 17.23 3.69 -23.89
CA MET A 1 16.42 4.45 -22.93
C MET A 1 16.73 4.00 -21.51
N CYS A 2 17.12 4.92 -20.66
CA CYS A 2 17.31 4.61 -19.25
C CYS A 2 15.98 4.48 -18.53
N ILE A 3 15.71 3.35 -17.86
CA ILE A 3 14.56 3.20 -16.97
C ILE A 3 14.82 4.09 -15.75
N LYS A 4 13.98 5.10 -15.55
CA LYS A 4 14.03 5.94 -14.36
C LYS A 4 13.31 5.21 -13.21
N PHE A 5 14.07 4.74 -12.25
CA PHE A 5 13.54 4.23 -10.98
C PHE A 5 13.17 5.41 -10.07
N ASN A 6 11.94 5.91 -10.20
CA ASN A 6 11.41 7.02 -9.42
C ASN A 6 10.10 6.62 -8.73
N ASP A 7 9.52 7.52 -7.95
CA ASP A 7 8.27 7.26 -7.22
C ASP A 7 7.12 6.85 -8.18
N GLU A 8 7.05 7.43 -9.37
CA GLU A 8 6.05 7.05 -10.37
C GLU A 8 6.21 5.63 -10.88
N TYR A 9 7.45 5.20 -11.14
CA TYR A 9 7.76 3.83 -11.56
C TYR A 9 7.26 2.80 -10.54
N TYR A 10 7.58 3.00 -9.27
CA TYR A 10 7.17 2.07 -8.21
C TYR A 10 5.68 2.15 -7.91
N MET A 11 5.05 3.32 -8.04
CA MET A 11 3.60 3.42 -7.91
C MET A 11 2.87 2.72 -9.05
N LYS A 12 3.38 2.75 -10.27
CA LYS A 12 2.86 1.96 -11.40
C LYS A 12 2.93 0.46 -11.11
N LEU A 13 4.00 0.01 -10.46
CA LEU A 13 4.12 -1.39 -10.03
C LEU A 13 3.09 -1.72 -8.95
N ALA A 14 2.92 -0.87 -7.93
CA ALA A 14 1.88 -1.05 -6.91
C ALA A 14 0.47 -1.07 -7.53
N TYR A 15 0.20 -0.20 -8.49
CA TYR A 15 -1.07 -0.18 -9.22
C TYR A 15 -1.33 -1.48 -10.01
N LYS A 16 -0.30 -2.06 -10.61
CA LYS A 16 -0.40 -3.37 -11.25
C LYS A 16 -0.90 -4.44 -10.28
N TYR A 17 -0.40 -4.43 -9.05
CA TYR A 17 -0.84 -5.35 -7.99
C TYR A 17 -2.25 -5.03 -7.48
N ALA A 18 -2.63 -3.76 -7.44
CA ALA A 18 -4.02 -3.38 -7.14
C ALA A 18 -5.01 -3.95 -8.18
N LYS A 19 -4.63 -3.97 -9.45
CA LYS A 19 -5.44 -4.60 -10.51
C LYS A 19 -5.57 -6.12 -10.32
N LEU A 20 -4.52 -6.79 -9.87
CA LEU A 20 -4.58 -8.22 -9.53
C LEU A 20 -5.56 -8.48 -8.38
N ALA A 21 -5.57 -7.63 -7.35
CA ALA A 21 -6.56 -7.70 -6.27
C ALA A 21 -7.98 -7.56 -6.82
N TYR A 22 -8.21 -6.57 -7.68
CA TYR A 22 -9.52 -6.36 -8.33
C TYR A 22 -10.00 -7.62 -9.08
N GLU A 23 -9.14 -8.25 -9.86
CA GLU A 23 -9.45 -9.47 -10.62
C GLU A 23 -9.81 -10.65 -9.71
N LYS A 24 -9.26 -10.68 -8.50
CA LYS A 24 -9.52 -11.71 -7.47
C LYS A 24 -10.66 -11.36 -6.52
N ASP A 25 -11.43 -10.32 -6.84
CA ASP A 25 -12.55 -9.84 -6.02
C ASP A 25 -12.12 -9.39 -4.60
N GLU A 26 -10.88 -8.95 -4.46
CA GLU A 26 -10.31 -8.30 -3.29
C GLU A 26 -10.37 -6.78 -3.43
N VAL A 27 -10.42 -6.05 -2.30
CA VAL A 27 -10.30 -4.58 -2.34
C VAL A 27 -9.02 -4.21 -3.10
N PRO A 28 -9.08 -3.39 -4.15
CA PRO A 28 -7.97 -3.19 -5.08
C PRO A 28 -6.89 -2.26 -4.52
N VAL A 29 -6.12 -2.79 -3.59
CA VAL A 29 -4.94 -2.14 -3.02
C VAL A 29 -3.72 -2.98 -3.35
N GLY A 30 -2.70 -2.34 -3.91
CA GLY A 30 -1.40 -2.92 -4.19
C GLY A 30 -0.31 -2.17 -3.43
N ALA A 31 0.73 -2.89 -3.02
CA ALA A 31 1.84 -2.34 -2.25
C ALA A 31 3.18 -2.91 -2.72
N VAL A 32 4.20 -2.06 -2.68
CA VAL A 32 5.58 -2.41 -3.03
C VAL A 32 6.51 -1.79 -2.00
N ILE A 33 7.45 -2.56 -1.46
CA ILE A 33 8.52 -2.05 -0.58
C ILE A 33 9.85 -2.11 -1.33
N VAL A 34 10.57 -1.00 -1.30
CA VAL A 34 11.82 -0.80 -2.06
C VAL A 34 12.91 -0.30 -1.13
N LYS A 35 14.14 -0.82 -1.32
CA LYS A 35 15.36 -0.31 -0.69
C LYS A 35 16.47 -0.24 -1.75
N ASN A 36 17.13 0.93 -1.88
CA ASN A 36 18.23 1.12 -2.82
C ASN A 36 17.88 0.65 -4.25
N ASN A 37 16.74 1.04 -4.76
CA ASN A 37 16.19 0.63 -6.06
C ASN A 37 15.94 -0.89 -6.23
N ILE A 38 16.02 -1.66 -5.14
CA ILE A 38 15.70 -3.09 -5.12
C ILE A 38 14.30 -3.29 -4.56
N VAL A 39 13.43 -3.93 -5.30
CA VAL A 39 12.09 -4.30 -4.85
C VAL A 39 12.21 -5.48 -3.88
N LEU A 40 11.91 -5.24 -2.60
CA LEU A 40 11.94 -6.25 -1.55
C LEU A 40 10.63 -7.05 -1.46
N ALA A 41 9.50 -6.40 -1.69
CA ALA A 41 8.19 -7.04 -1.61
C ALA A 41 7.22 -6.41 -2.60
N LYS A 42 6.32 -7.23 -3.13
CA LYS A 42 5.19 -6.86 -3.96
C LYS A 42 3.98 -7.63 -3.46
N SER A 43 2.87 -6.95 -3.20
CA SER A 43 1.68 -7.59 -2.66
C SER A 43 0.40 -6.85 -3.03
N TYR A 44 -0.71 -7.49 -2.79
CA TYR A 44 -2.04 -6.93 -2.90
C TYR A 44 -2.92 -7.48 -1.79
N ASN A 45 -4.05 -6.85 -1.56
CA ASN A 45 -4.99 -7.26 -0.51
C ASN A 45 -5.46 -8.71 -0.71
N LEU A 46 -5.43 -9.50 0.36
CA LEU A 46 -5.80 -10.92 0.36
C LEU A 46 -6.75 -11.29 1.51
N VAL A 47 -7.52 -10.33 2.02
CA VAL A 47 -8.43 -10.52 3.16
C VAL A 47 -9.42 -11.66 2.91
N GLU A 48 -10.08 -11.67 1.77
CA GLU A 48 -11.04 -12.72 1.41
C GLU A 48 -10.35 -14.05 1.10
N THR A 49 -9.28 -14.00 0.33
CA THR A 49 -8.51 -15.20 -0.09
C THR A 49 -7.94 -15.96 1.09
N LEU A 50 -7.37 -15.26 2.08
CA LEU A 50 -6.76 -15.87 3.26
C LEU A 50 -7.73 -16.00 4.44
N THR A 51 -8.95 -15.46 4.33
CA THR A 51 -9.90 -15.39 5.45
C THR A 51 -9.25 -14.73 6.68
N ASP A 52 -8.56 -13.61 6.45
CA ASP A 52 -7.78 -12.89 7.45
C ASP A 52 -8.01 -11.39 7.32
N VAL A 53 -8.67 -10.79 8.32
CA VAL A 53 -8.98 -9.34 8.32
C VAL A 53 -7.74 -8.45 8.34
N THR A 54 -6.58 -8.99 8.70
CA THR A 54 -5.32 -8.26 8.73
C THR A 54 -4.51 -8.39 7.44
N ALA A 55 -4.95 -9.21 6.48
CA ALA A 55 -4.21 -9.48 5.24
C ALA A 55 -4.30 -8.33 4.22
N HIS A 56 -4.05 -7.11 4.68
CA HIS A 56 -3.90 -5.94 3.84
C HIS A 56 -2.58 -5.99 3.06
N ALA A 57 -2.54 -5.37 1.91
CA ALA A 57 -1.35 -5.33 1.04
C ALA A 57 -0.09 -4.87 1.81
N GLU A 58 -0.24 -3.87 2.66
CA GLU A 58 0.85 -3.31 3.47
C GLU A 58 1.38 -4.32 4.48
N MET A 59 0.49 -5.03 5.20
CA MET A 59 0.88 -6.03 6.19
C MET A 59 1.64 -7.19 5.55
N ILE A 60 1.16 -7.67 4.41
CA ILE A 60 1.82 -8.72 3.63
C ILE A 60 3.20 -8.24 3.15
N SER A 61 3.29 -7.00 2.65
CA SER A 61 4.55 -6.41 2.22
C SER A 61 5.57 -6.27 3.35
N ILE A 62 5.15 -5.85 4.54
CA ILE A 62 6.02 -5.74 5.72
C ILE A 62 6.62 -7.12 6.03
N THR A 63 5.79 -8.15 6.17
CA THR A 63 6.24 -9.52 6.46
C THR A 63 7.21 -10.03 5.41
N SER A 64 6.89 -9.85 4.14
CA SER A 64 7.73 -10.30 3.03
C SER A 64 9.07 -9.56 2.96
N ALA A 65 9.07 -8.25 3.13
CA ALA A 65 10.28 -7.44 3.06
C ALA A 65 11.22 -7.70 4.26
N THR A 66 10.68 -7.76 5.47
CA THR A 66 11.46 -8.05 6.69
C THR A 66 12.09 -9.43 6.63
N ASN A 67 11.38 -10.43 6.12
CA ASN A 67 11.93 -11.76 5.88
C ASN A 67 13.08 -11.72 4.87
N LYS A 68 12.91 -11.00 3.77
CA LYS A 68 13.93 -10.93 2.70
C LYS A 68 15.23 -10.30 3.17
N ILE A 69 15.17 -9.27 4.02
CA ILE A 69 16.37 -8.60 4.55
C ILE A 69 16.82 -9.15 5.90
N ASN A 70 16.12 -10.14 6.45
CA ASN A 70 16.37 -10.74 7.76
C ASN A 70 16.47 -9.68 8.89
N SER A 71 15.54 -8.74 8.88
CA SER A 71 15.45 -7.66 9.88
C SER A 71 13.99 -7.27 10.11
N LYS A 72 13.56 -7.15 11.35
CA LYS A 72 12.22 -6.62 11.68
C LYS A 72 12.06 -5.14 11.39
N TYR A 73 13.15 -4.42 11.11
CA TYR A 73 13.14 -2.99 10.82
C TYR A 73 13.39 -2.72 9.34
N LEU A 74 12.56 -1.87 8.76
CA LEU A 74 12.59 -1.46 7.35
C LEU A 74 13.27 -0.08 7.18
N ILE A 75 14.42 0.09 7.84
CA ILE A 75 15.22 1.32 7.77
C ILE A 75 15.70 1.50 6.32
N ASP A 76 15.65 2.74 5.83
CA ASP A 76 15.96 3.13 4.43
C ASP A 76 15.07 2.47 3.38
N CYS A 77 13.93 1.91 3.79
CA CYS A 77 12.92 1.38 2.88
C CYS A 77 11.82 2.41 2.61
N THR A 78 11.25 2.33 1.41
CA THR A 78 10.08 3.10 0.99
C THR A 78 8.93 2.16 0.67
N LEU A 79 7.75 2.43 1.24
CA LEU A 79 6.49 1.79 0.84
C LEU A 79 5.82 2.64 -0.25
N TYR A 80 5.43 1.99 -1.33
CA TYR A 80 4.51 2.53 -2.34
C TYR A 80 3.20 1.76 -2.24
N VAL A 81 2.10 2.45 -2.03
CA VAL A 81 0.78 1.83 -1.86
C VAL A 81 -0.31 2.65 -2.54
N THR A 82 -1.26 2.00 -3.17
CA THR A 82 -2.26 2.68 -4.01
C THR A 82 -3.36 3.39 -3.22
N LEU A 83 -3.54 3.05 -1.95
CA LEU A 83 -4.47 3.70 -1.03
C LEU A 83 -3.73 4.05 0.27
N GLU A 84 -4.08 5.17 0.87
CA GLU A 84 -3.54 5.56 2.19
C GLU A 84 -3.67 4.39 3.19
N PRO A 85 -2.58 4.00 3.88
CA PRO A 85 -2.64 2.96 4.89
C PRO A 85 -3.67 3.25 5.98
N CYS A 86 -4.49 2.27 6.33
CA CYS A 86 -5.41 2.39 7.46
C CYS A 86 -4.63 2.50 8.79
N VAL A 87 -5.35 2.78 9.89
CA VAL A 87 -4.73 2.93 11.22
C VAL A 87 -3.88 1.72 11.60
N MET A 88 -4.38 0.49 11.39
CA MET A 88 -3.63 -0.74 11.66
C MET A 88 -2.32 -0.82 10.89
N CYS A 89 -2.38 -0.61 9.58
CA CYS A 89 -1.19 -0.66 8.71
C CYS A 89 -0.21 0.47 9.02
N PHE A 90 -0.71 1.67 9.28
CA PHE A 90 0.15 2.81 9.63
C PHE A 90 0.91 2.58 10.94
N GLU A 91 0.26 2.04 11.98
CA GLU A 91 0.93 1.67 13.22
C GLU A 91 1.99 0.59 12.99
N ALA A 92 1.69 -0.42 12.18
CA ALA A 92 2.68 -1.46 11.82
C ALA A 92 3.89 -0.85 11.07
N LEU A 93 3.65 0.11 10.18
CA LEU A 93 4.72 0.81 9.46
C LEU A 93 5.59 1.65 10.41
N ILE A 94 4.99 2.32 11.39
CA ILE A 94 5.74 3.04 12.43
C ILE A 94 6.60 2.06 13.24
N MET A 95 6.03 0.93 13.68
CA MET A 95 6.74 -0.09 14.44
C MET A 95 7.89 -0.72 13.65
N SER A 96 7.72 -0.87 12.33
CA SER A 96 8.76 -1.38 11.44
C SER A 96 9.89 -0.37 11.16
N ARG A 97 9.76 0.88 11.62
CA ARG A 97 10.70 1.98 11.35
C ARG A 97 10.93 2.25 9.87
N ILE A 98 9.90 2.10 9.06
CA ILE A 98 10.01 2.44 7.63
C ILE A 98 10.37 3.91 7.45
N SER A 99 11.19 4.23 6.44
CA SER A 99 11.72 5.59 6.28
C SER A 99 10.80 6.49 5.47
N LYS A 100 10.07 5.95 4.49
CA LYS A 100 9.19 6.72 3.62
C LYS A 100 7.93 5.95 3.24
N ILE A 101 6.81 6.66 3.17
CA ILE A 101 5.54 6.16 2.62
C ILE A 101 5.10 7.08 1.49
N VAL A 102 4.81 6.49 0.33
CA VAL A 102 4.21 7.15 -0.82
C VAL A 102 2.89 6.45 -1.10
N TYR A 103 1.78 7.17 -1.00
CA TYR A 103 0.46 6.61 -1.32
C TYR A 103 -0.22 7.38 -2.45
N SER A 104 -1.11 6.70 -3.17
CA SER A 104 -1.79 7.29 -4.32
C SER A 104 -3.01 8.11 -3.91
N VAL A 105 -3.97 7.47 -3.23
CA VAL A 105 -5.27 8.04 -2.84
C VAL A 105 -5.33 8.25 -1.35
N SER A 106 -5.76 9.43 -0.91
CA SER A 106 -6.04 9.72 0.50
C SER A 106 -7.36 9.09 0.94
N ASP A 107 -7.41 8.64 2.19
CA ASP A 107 -8.63 8.18 2.85
C ASP A 107 -8.90 9.00 4.13
N PRO A 108 -9.62 10.13 4.01
CA PRO A 108 -9.85 11.04 5.14
C PRO A 108 -10.64 10.42 6.29
N LYS A 109 -11.36 9.33 6.03
CA LYS A 109 -12.24 8.68 7.03
C LYS A 109 -11.53 7.57 7.81
N LYS A 110 -10.69 6.77 7.13
CA LYS A 110 -10.06 5.57 7.70
C LYS A 110 -8.54 5.56 7.60
N GLY A 111 -7.96 6.48 6.86
CA GLY A 111 -6.51 6.56 6.69
C GLY A 111 -5.81 6.88 8.01
N GLY A 112 -4.77 6.13 8.34
CA GLY A 112 -4.00 6.32 9.56
C GLY A 112 -3.24 7.65 9.59
N ILE A 113 -2.80 8.13 8.45
CA ILE A 113 -2.09 9.40 8.31
C ILE A 113 -3.07 10.57 8.46
N SER A 114 -4.19 10.52 7.71
CA SER A 114 -5.22 11.57 7.71
C SER A 114 -5.95 11.72 9.05
N THR A 115 -6.17 10.61 9.77
CA THR A 115 -6.93 10.61 11.03
C THR A 115 -6.06 10.78 12.27
N GLN A 116 -4.75 10.52 12.18
CA GLN A 116 -3.81 10.59 13.30
C GLN A 116 -2.78 11.72 13.13
N LEU A 117 -3.23 12.90 12.73
CA LEU A 117 -2.37 14.06 12.43
C LEU A 117 -1.40 14.44 13.56
N LYS A 118 -1.76 14.15 14.83
CA LYS A 118 -0.93 14.43 16.01
C LYS A 118 0.05 13.30 16.35
N LYS A 119 0.00 12.18 15.63
CA LYS A 119 0.91 11.05 15.86
C LYS A 119 2.35 11.44 15.54
N LYS A 120 3.22 11.29 16.51
CA LYS A 120 4.66 11.55 16.31
C LYS A 120 5.31 10.38 15.59
N HIS A 121 5.96 10.64 14.48
CA HIS A 121 6.76 9.69 13.72
C HIS A 121 7.85 10.43 12.92
N LYS A 122 8.83 9.68 12.42
CA LYS A 122 9.91 10.20 11.58
C LYS A 122 9.78 9.81 10.10
N ILE A 123 8.63 9.27 9.70
CA ILE A 123 8.41 8.79 8.33
C ILE A 123 8.18 9.98 7.41
N LEU A 124 8.89 10.00 6.28
CA LEU A 124 8.63 10.94 5.19
C LEU A 124 7.39 10.49 4.44
N ILE A 125 6.44 11.39 4.20
CA ILE A 125 5.17 11.08 3.55
C ILE A 125 4.96 11.93 2.31
N SER A 126 4.59 11.29 1.20
CA SER A 126 4.08 11.96 0.01
C SER A 126 2.90 11.21 -0.58
N SER A 127 2.10 11.89 -1.40
CA SER A 127 0.86 11.34 -1.94
C SER A 127 0.50 11.92 -3.30
N GLY A 128 -0.47 11.31 -3.98
CA GLY A 128 -1.09 11.83 -5.19
C GLY A 128 -0.60 11.22 -6.50
N ILE A 129 0.43 10.38 -6.48
CA ILE A 129 0.94 9.74 -7.71
C ILE A 129 -0.08 8.70 -8.19
N LEU A 130 -0.50 8.78 -9.46
CA LEU A 130 -1.55 7.95 -10.08
C LEU A 130 -2.90 8.02 -9.35
N GLN A 131 -3.17 9.11 -8.65
CA GLN A 131 -4.37 9.28 -7.82
C GLN A 131 -5.66 8.97 -8.56
N LYS A 132 -5.82 9.52 -9.76
CA LYS A 132 -7.03 9.35 -10.57
C LYS A 132 -7.27 7.87 -10.95
N LYS A 133 -6.23 7.16 -11.39
CA LYS A 133 -6.32 5.75 -11.77
C LYS A 133 -6.65 4.85 -10.58
N SER A 134 -5.97 5.06 -9.46
CA SER A 134 -6.19 4.27 -8.24
C SER A 134 -7.57 4.52 -7.64
N LEU A 135 -8.02 5.78 -7.62
CA LEU A 135 -9.36 6.14 -7.16
C LEU A 135 -10.45 5.51 -8.03
N ASP A 136 -10.32 5.59 -9.35
CA ASP A 136 -11.26 4.98 -10.29
C ASP A 136 -11.38 3.46 -10.06
N LEU A 137 -10.26 2.77 -9.88
CA LEU A 137 -10.25 1.33 -9.64
C LEU A 137 -10.99 0.97 -8.34
N ILE A 138 -10.75 1.71 -7.26
CA ILE A 138 -11.43 1.53 -5.97
C ILE A 138 -12.93 1.79 -6.09
N GLN A 139 -13.32 2.88 -6.73
CA GLN A 139 -14.72 3.25 -6.92
C GLN A 139 -15.48 2.21 -7.76
N ARG A 140 -14.87 1.69 -8.83
CA ARG A 140 -15.45 0.62 -9.66
C ARG A 140 -15.67 -0.66 -8.86
N PHE A 141 -14.72 -1.02 -7.99
CA PHE A 141 -14.84 -2.19 -7.13
C PHE A 141 -16.05 -2.07 -6.18
N PHE A 142 -16.16 -0.98 -5.45
CA PHE A 142 -17.26 -0.80 -4.51
C PHE A 142 -18.62 -0.63 -5.19
N LYS A 143 -18.67 0.00 -6.36
CA LYS A 143 -19.89 0.06 -7.18
C LYS A 143 -20.36 -1.34 -7.60
N LYS A 144 -19.44 -2.18 -8.08
CA LYS A 144 -19.70 -3.58 -8.44
C LYS A 144 -20.22 -4.39 -7.25
N LYS A 145 -19.66 -4.19 -6.06
CA LYS A 145 -20.11 -4.87 -4.84
C LYS A 145 -21.53 -4.44 -4.43
N ARG A 146 -21.84 -3.16 -4.47
CA ARG A 146 -23.20 -2.67 -4.16
C ARG A 146 -24.27 -3.25 -5.06
N ILE A 147 -23.99 -3.42 -6.34
CA ILE A 147 -24.94 -4.02 -7.30
C ILE A 147 -25.24 -5.49 -6.98
N LYS A 148 -24.27 -6.24 -6.43
CA LYS A 148 -24.46 -7.66 -6.07
C LYS A 148 -25.37 -7.89 -4.86
N PHE A 149 -25.65 -6.86 -4.04
CA PHE A 149 -26.48 -6.95 -2.83
C PHE A 149 -27.92 -6.43 -3.04
N PHE A 150 -28.24 -6.00 -4.22
CA PHE A 150 -29.57 -5.58 -4.66
C PHE A 150 -30.03 -6.46 -5.84
#